data_91d2f5e7759cb29df531dfcd23ef2cb9
#
_entry.id   91d2f5e7759cb29df531dfcd23ef2cb9
#
_cell.length_a   1.000
_cell.length_b   1.000
_cell.length_c   1.000
_cell.angle_alpha   90.00
_cell.angle_beta   90.00
_cell.angle_gamma   90.00
#
_symmetry.space_group_name_H-M   'P 1'
#
loop_
_entity.id
_entity.type
_entity.pdbx_description
1 polymer ?
#
loop_
_entity_poly.entity_id
_entity_poly.type
_entity_poly.pdbx_seq_one_letter_code
_entity_poly.pdbx_strand_id
1 'polypeptide(L)'
;MALPKVVLPTYELIIPSNGKKIKYRPFVVKEEKVLLLALETEDEKEIERSVRDLLKACIQSRVKLEDLAMFDLEYIFLQIRAVSVGEIVEMNVTCKDDEKTQVKYTLNLSEVKVTKPEGHDPKIMLTDEMGVIMKYPSWNEFIGGSVMGKSPSADDIVEIMSGCIDQIFDKEDVYDNATTTKKEFIQFVEGLTN
;
A
#
# COMPACT_ATOMS: atom_id res chain seq x y z
N MET A 1 -12.71 7.25 41.99
CA MET A 1 -11.27 6.96 41.67
C MET A 1 -11.13 6.76 40.17
N ALA A 2 -10.21 7.46 39.54
CA ALA A 2 -9.93 7.22 38.13
C ALA A 2 -8.99 6.00 38.01
N LEU A 3 -9.25 5.10 37.04
CA LEU A 3 -8.39 3.97 36.77
C LEU A 3 -7.03 4.48 36.20
N PRO A 4 -5.94 3.74 36.45
CA PRO A 4 -4.63 4.10 35.91
C PRO A 4 -4.66 4.06 34.38
N LYS A 5 -4.00 5.05 33.74
CA LYS A 5 -3.83 5.08 32.29
C LYS A 5 -2.63 4.18 31.90
N VAL A 6 -2.86 3.30 30.94
CA VAL A 6 -1.80 2.49 30.35
C VAL A 6 -0.97 3.39 29.41
N VAL A 7 0.34 3.44 29.65
CA VAL A 7 1.31 4.12 28.76
C VAL A 7 1.74 3.12 27.71
N LEU A 8 1.52 3.44 26.44
CA LEU A 8 1.92 2.57 25.33
C LEU A 8 3.35 2.90 24.89
N PRO A 9 4.16 1.88 24.55
CA PRO A 9 5.49 2.09 23.98
C PRO A 9 5.38 2.76 22.60
N THR A 10 6.44 3.46 22.21
CA THR A 10 6.58 4.08 20.89
C THR A 10 7.74 3.40 20.16
N TYR A 11 7.49 3.04 18.91
CA TYR A 11 8.46 2.41 18.01
C TYR A 11 8.78 3.35 16.83
N GLU A 12 9.86 3.06 16.14
CA GLU A 12 10.29 3.82 14.95
C GLU A 12 10.40 2.88 13.76
N LEU A 13 10.04 3.39 12.58
CA LEU A 13 10.04 2.67 11.32
C LEU A 13 10.53 3.60 10.22
N ILE A 14 11.25 3.04 9.25
CA ILE A 14 11.62 3.73 8.00
C ILE A 14 10.65 3.28 6.91
N ILE A 15 9.97 4.25 6.28
CA ILE A 15 9.05 3.99 5.17
C ILE A 15 9.86 3.51 3.96
N PRO A 16 9.54 2.34 3.38
CA PRO A 16 10.36 1.73 2.33
C PRO A 16 10.45 2.56 1.03
N SER A 17 9.37 3.24 0.63
CA SER A 17 9.34 3.98 -0.64
C SER A 17 10.25 5.21 -0.63
N ASN A 18 10.26 5.97 0.47
CA ASN A 18 10.84 7.30 0.53
C ASN A 18 11.89 7.50 1.63
N GLY A 19 12.17 6.48 2.45
CA GLY A 19 13.16 6.51 3.52
C GLY A 19 12.81 7.41 4.72
N LYS A 20 11.60 7.98 4.79
CA LYS A 20 11.18 8.79 5.92
C LYS A 20 11.01 7.96 7.18
N LYS A 21 11.51 8.48 8.29
CA LYS A 21 11.36 7.87 9.61
C LYS A 21 10.03 8.31 10.23
N ILE A 22 9.24 7.36 10.68
CA ILE A 22 7.98 7.59 11.40
C ILE A 22 8.00 6.95 12.78
N LYS A 23 7.18 7.48 13.68
CA LYS A 23 6.92 6.91 15.00
C LYS A 23 5.52 6.33 15.01
N TYR A 24 5.39 5.16 15.64
CA TYR A 24 4.11 4.48 15.79
C TYR A 24 4.01 3.79 17.14
N ARG A 25 2.80 3.41 17.52
CA ARG A 25 2.49 2.66 18.73
C ARG A 25 1.70 1.39 18.40
N PRO A 26 1.69 0.40 19.29
CA PRO A 26 0.75 -0.72 19.18
C PRO A 26 -0.70 -0.22 19.14
N PHE A 27 -1.58 -0.96 18.49
CA PHE A 27 -3.01 -0.77 18.66
C PHE A 27 -3.47 -1.35 20.00
N VAL A 28 -4.58 -0.83 20.50
CA VAL A 28 -5.23 -1.28 21.73
C VAL A 28 -6.45 -2.15 21.41
N VAL A 29 -6.93 -2.91 22.38
CA VAL A 29 -8.10 -3.81 22.24
C VAL A 29 -9.31 -3.13 21.61
N LYS A 30 -9.54 -1.84 21.88
CA LYS A 30 -10.64 -1.09 21.26
C LYS A 30 -10.48 -0.98 19.74
N GLU A 31 -9.26 -0.76 19.26
CA GLU A 31 -8.95 -0.61 17.83
C GLU A 31 -8.99 -1.98 17.14
N GLU A 32 -8.46 -3.02 17.78
CA GLU A 32 -8.54 -4.39 17.31
C GLU A 32 -10.00 -4.85 17.16
N LYS A 33 -10.84 -4.56 18.15
CA LYS A 33 -12.26 -4.90 18.09
C LYS A 33 -12.96 -4.30 16.87
N VAL A 34 -12.66 -3.04 16.53
CA VAL A 34 -13.23 -2.38 15.34
C VAL A 34 -12.83 -3.11 14.08
N LEU A 35 -11.56 -3.49 13.97
CA LEU A 35 -11.05 -4.24 12.81
C LEU A 35 -11.70 -5.63 12.70
N LEU A 36 -11.83 -6.37 13.82
CA LEU A 36 -12.49 -7.68 13.84
C LEU A 36 -13.96 -7.60 13.42
N LEU A 37 -14.68 -6.59 13.92
CA LEU A 37 -16.08 -6.36 13.53
C LEU A 37 -16.21 -6.06 12.03
N ALA A 38 -15.28 -5.27 11.46
CA ALA A 38 -15.28 -4.99 10.03
C ALA A 38 -15.00 -6.27 9.22
N LEU A 39 -14.10 -7.14 9.67
CA LEU A 39 -13.83 -8.42 9.00
C LEU A 39 -15.04 -9.35 9.02
N GLU A 40 -15.88 -9.31 10.07
CA GLU A 40 -17.11 -10.10 10.15
C GLU A 40 -18.19 -9.64 9.15
N THR A 41 -18.14 -8.39 8.68
CA THR A 41 -19.12 -7.90 7.69
C THR A 41 -18.85 -8.40 6.27
N GLU A 42 -17.63 -8.88 5.99
CA GLU A 42 -17.15 -9.23 4.65
C GLU A 42 -17.28 -8.07 3.63
N ASP A 43 -17.52 -6.83 4.11
CA ASP A 43 -17.55 -5.64 3.27
C ASP A 43 -16.15 -5.05 3.13
N GLU A 44 -15.61 -5.15 1.92
CA GLU A 44 -14.25 -4.68 1.60
C GLU A 44 -14.04 -3.19 1.95
N LYS A 45 -15.08 -2.34 1.77
CA LYS A 45 -15.00 -0.91 2.07
C LYS A 45 -14.96 -0.63 3.57
N GLU A 46 -15.70 -1.41 4.35
CA GLU A 46 -15.68 -1.30 5.80
C GLU A 46 -14.35 -1.80 6.38
N ILE A 47 -13.82 -2.91 5.83
CA ILE A 47 -12.50 -3.43 6.20
C ILE A 47 -11.41 -2.38 5.89
N GLU A 48 -11.41 -1.85 4.66
CA GLU A 48 -10.49 -0.81 4.23
C GLU A 48 -10.53 0.41 5.16
N ARG A 49 -11.73 0.93 5.43
CA ARG A 49 -11.91 2.09 6.30
C ARG A 49 -11.37 1.81 7.70
N SER A 50 -11.62 0.63 8.25
CA SER A 50 -11.18 0.23 9.57
C SER A 50 -9.66 0.11 9.65
N VAL A 51 -9.01 -0.44 8.62
CA VAL A 51 -7.54 -0.49 8.52
C VAL A 51 -6.96 0.92 8.44
N ARG A 52 -7.53 1.80 7.63
CA ARG A 52 -7.12 3.20 7.50
C ARG A 52 -7.21 3.95 8.84
N ASP A 53 -8.33 3.80 9.53
CA ASP A 53 -8.56 4.44 10.82
C ASP A 53 -7.60 3.91 11.89
N LEU A 54 -7.31 2.60 11.88
CA LEU A 54 -6.32 1.99 12.75
C LEU A 54 -4.91 2.54 12.49
N LEU A 55 -4.48 2.63 11.22
CA LEU A 55 -3.20 3.21 10.85
C LEU A 55 -3.09 4.68 11.31
N LYS A 56 -4.14 5.49 11.07
CA LYS A 56 -4.21 6.90 11.54
C LYS A 56 -4.11 7.02 13.06
N ALA A 57 -4.71 6.09 13.78
CA ALA A 57 -4.67 6.09 15.25
C ALA A 57 -3.30 5.67 15.81
N CYS A 58 -2.60 4.75 15.15
CA CYS A 58 -1.34 4.20 15.61
C CYS A 58 -0.12 5.03 15.20
N ILE A 59 -0.14 5.67 14.02
CA ILE A 59 0.97 6.52 13.55
C ILE A 59 0.96 7.84 14.33
N GLN A 60 2.10 8.16 14.96
CA GLN A 60 2.28 9.36 15.77
C GLN A 60 2.99 10.51 15.02
N SER A 61 3.51 10.23 13.85
CA SER A 61 4.18 11.20 12.98
C SER A 61 3.19 11.88 12.05
N ARG A 62 3.51 13.12 11.63
CA ARG A 62 2.72 13.84 10.61
C ARG A 62 2.97 13.24 9.23
N VAL A 63 2.17 12.26 8.85
CA VAL A 63 2.19 11.61 7.54
C VAL A 63 0.78 11.55 7.01
N LYS A 64 0.61 11.90 5.74
CA LYS A 64 -0.65 11.70 5.03
C LYS A 64 -0.62 10.29 4.45
N LEU A 65 -1.53 9.43 4.88
CA LEU A 65 -1.60 8.05 4.40
C LEU A 65 -1.93 7.99 2.91
N GLU A 66 -2.65 8.97 2.43
CA GLU A 66 -3.07 9.11 1.04
C GLU A 66 -1.89 9.31 0.08
N ASP A 67 -0.77 9.86 0.57
CA ASP A 67 0.45 10.11 -0.21
C ASP A 67 1.45 8.94 -0.15
N LEU A 68 1.14 7.88 0.62
CA LEU A 68 2.00 6.71 0.74
C LEU A 68 1.67 5.66 -0.33
N ALA A 69 2.71 4.95 -0.77
CA ALA A 69 2.54 3.78 -1.61
C ALA A 69 1.77 2.68 -0.87
N MET A 70 1.01 1.87 -1.60
CA MET A 70 0.21 0.79 -1.01
C MET A 70 1.08 -0.17 -0.18
N PHE A 71 2.22 -0.59 -0.70
CA PHE A 71 3.13 -1.48 0.03
C PHE A 71 3.77 -0.85 1.28
N ASP A 72 3.87 0.48 1.36
CA ASP A 72 4.28 1.16 2.59
C ASP A 72 3.24 0.99 3.69
N LEU A 73 1.96 1.14 3.33
CA LEU A 73 0.85 1.00 4.27
C LEU A 73 0.72 -0.44 4.77
N GLU A 74 0.88 -1.43 3.86
CA GLU A 74 0.94 -2.85 4.21
C GLU A 74 2.11 -3.13 5.16
N TYR A 75 3.29 -2.62 4.85
CA TYR A 75 4.46 -2.79 5.70
C TYR A 75 4.29 -2.14 7.08
N ILE A 76 3.76 -0.91 7.15
CA ILE A 76 3.46 -0.23 8.41
C ILE A 76 2.43 -1.04 9.21
N PHE A 77 1.37 -1.54 8.56
CA PHE A 77 0.36 -2.37 9.22
C PHE A 77 0.94 -3.65 9.81
N LEU A 78 1.80 -4.36 9.06
CA LEU A 78 2.48 -5.56 9.55
C LEU A 78 3.37 -5.27 10.76
N GLN A 79 4.10 -4.16 10.76
CA GLN A 79 4.94 -3.75 11.89
C GLN A 79 4.11 -3.36 13.12
N ILE A 80 3.00 -2.63 12.94
CA ILE A 80 2.06 -2.31 14.03
C ILE A 80 1.46 -3.60 14.59
N ARG A 81 1.04 -4.53 13.74
CA ARG A 81 0.51 -5.83 14.15
C ARG A 81 1.54 -6.64 14.94
N ALA A 82 2.78 -6.69 14.47
CA ALA A 82 3.87 -7.43 15.12
C ALA A 82 4.08 -6.99 16.58
N VAL A 83 4.09 -5.67 16.84
CA VAL A 83 4.27 -5.14 18.20
C VAL A 83 2.99 -5.17 19.05
N SER A 84 1.82 -5.39 18.44
CA SER A 84 0.53 -5.40 19.16
C SER A 84 0.11 -6.79 19.62
N VAL A 85 0.28 -7.79 18.74
CA VAL A 85 -0.23 -9.17 18.95
C VAL A 85 0.92 -10.18 19.02
N GLY A 86 2.07 -9.86 18.38
CA GLY A 86 3.24 -10.71 18.31
C GLY A 86 3.77 -10.86 16.89
N GLU A 87 5.05 -11.17 16.81
CA GLU A 87 5.79 -11.24 15.53
C GLU A 87 5.53 -12.54 14.77
N ILE A 88 5.13 -13.60 15.47
CA ILE A 88 4.92 -14.93 14.88
C ILE A 88 3.47 -15.08 14.44
N VAL A 89 3.28 -15.48 13.18
CA VAL A 89 1.97 -15.81 12.61
C VAL A 89 2.00 -17.24 12.14
N GLU A 90 1.10 -18.05 12.68
CA GLU A 90 0.86 -19.41 12.20
C GLU A 90 -0.33 -19.41 11.24
N MET A 91 -0.17 -20.00 10.07
CA MET A 91 -1.22 -20.10 9.07
C MET A 91 -1.18 -21.45 8.38
N ASN A 92 -2.30 -21.88 7.83
CA ASN A 92 -2.38 -23.03 6.96
C ASN A 92 -2.32 -22.54 5.51
N VAL A 93 -1.34 -23.02 4.77
CA VAL A 93 -1.16 -22.71 3.35
C VAL A 93 -1.57 -23.92 2.53
N THR A 94 -2.46 -23.72 1.58
CA THR A 94 -2.87 -24.76 0.64
C THR A 94 -1.81 -24.93 -0.45
N CYS A 95 -1.33 -26.14 -0.67
CA CYS A 95 -0.37 -26.45 -1.73
C CYS A 95 -0.97 -26.16 -3.09
N LYS A 96 -0.17 -25.55 -3.98
CA LYS A 96 -0.62 -25.19 -5.34
C LYS A 96 -0.70 -26.37 -6.30
N ASP A 97 0.00 -27.45 -6.01
CA ASP A 97 0.10 -28.64 -6.87
C ASP A 97 -1.16 -29.53 -6.82
N ASP A 98 -1.79 -29.64 -5.67
CA ASP A 98 -3.00 -30.46 -5.49
C ASP A 98 -4.24 -29.68 -5.04
N GLU A 99 -4.09 -28.41 -4.66
CA GLU A 99 -5.12 -27.48 -4.18
C GLU A 99 -5.95 -28.02 -2.97
N LYS A 100 -5.44 -29.01 -2.28
CA LYS A 100 -6.12 -29.72 -1.18
C LYS A 100 -5.27 -29.84 0.07
N THR A 101 -3.99 -30.17 -0.09
CA THR A 101 -3.09 -30.37 1.06
C THR A 101 -2.80 -29.06 1.74
N GLN A 102 -3.07 -29.01 3.06
CA GLN A 102 -2.76 -27.86 3.89
C GLN A 102 -1.51 -28.15 4.71
N VAL A 103 -0.56 -27.23 4.66
CA VAL A 103 0.69 -27.27 5.42
C VAL A 103 0.70 -26.12 6.42
N LYS A 104 1.04 -26.40 7.67
CA LYS A 104 1.29 -25.35 8.66
C LYS A 104 2.53 -24.57 8.28
N TYR A 105 2.39 -23.27 8.16
CA TYR A 105 3.47 -22.35 7.89
C TYR A 105 3.59 -21.32 9.02
N THR A 106 4.79 -21.09 9.49
CA THR A 106 5.07 -20.08 10.51
C THR A 106 5.83 -18.95 9.87
N LEU A 107 5.25 -17.75 9.91
CA LEU A 107 5.84 -16.53 9.37
C LEU A 107 6.29 -15.62 10.52
N ASN A 108 7.54 -15.20 10.49
CA ASN A 108 8.04 -14.16 11.39
C ASN A 108 7.92 -12.79 10.71
N LEU A 109 7.04 -11.92 11.21
CA LEU A 109 6.78 -10.61 10.63
C LEU A 109 7.99 -9.67 10.73
N SER A 110 8.90 -9.87 11.69
CA SER A 110 10.13 -9.07 11.82
C SER A 110 11.13 -9.31 10.67
N GLU A 111 11.00 -10.44 9.97
CA GLU A 111 11.83 -10.79 8.81
C GLU A 111 11.28 -10.27 7.48
N VAL A 112 10.02 -9.80 7.48
CA VAL A 112 9.39 -9.23 6.27
C VAL A 112 10.08 -7.92 5.91
N LYS A 113 10.58 -7.85 4.68
CA LYS A 113 11.29 -6.69 4.15
C LYS A 113 10.76 -6.36 2.75
N VAL A 114 10.70 -5.08 2.46
CA VAL A 114 10.46 -4.61 1.10
C VAL A 114 11.79 -4.60 0.36
N THR A 115 11.87 -5.34 -0.74
CA THR A 115 13.07 -5.41 -1.58
C THR A 115 12.83 -4.64 -2.88
N LYS A 116 13.85 -3.91 -3.32
CA LYS A 116 13.84 -3.26 -4.63
C LYS A 116 14.78 -4.05 -5.56
N PRO A 117 14.36 -4.38 -6.80
CA PRO A 117 15.25 -4.98 -7.79
C PRO A 117 16.46 -4.06 -8.07
N GLU A 118 17.61 -4.65 -8.39
CA GLU A 118 18.75 -3.89 -8.91
C GLU A 118 18.37 -3.20 -10.22
N GLY A 119 18.79 -1.94 -10.37
CA GLY A 119 18.47 -1.14 -11.56
C GLY A 119 17.03 -0.59 -11.60
N HIS A 120 16.29 -0.68 -10.48
CA HIS A 120 14.97 -0.03 -10.40
C HIS A 120 15.10 1.48 -10.56
N ASP A 121 14.70 1.98 -11.72
CA ASP A 121 14.64 3.41 -12.06
C ASP A 121 13.18 3.76 -12.36
N PRO A 122 12.60 4.80 -11.73
CA PRO A 122 11.27 5.28 -12.05
C PRO A 122 11.18 5.90 -13.46
N LYS A 123 12.31 6.26 -14.06
CA LYS A 123 12.37 6.86 -15.40
C LYS A 123 12.37 5.79 -16.49
N ILE A 124 11.37 5.83 -17.35
CA ILE A 124 11.22 4.93 -18.50
C ILE A 124 11.26 5.76 -19.78
N MET A 125 12.20 5.48 -20.66
CA MET A 125 12.24 6.08 -21.99
C MET A 125 11.33 5.29 -22.94
N LEU A 126 10.38 5.97 -23.56
CA LEU A 126 9.47 5.41 -24.56
C LEU A 126 10.04 5.55 -25.98
N THR A 127 10.75 6.63 -26.23
CA THR A 127 11.51 6.90 -27.46
C THR A 127 12.84 7.55 -27.10
N ASP A 128 13.67 7.89 -28.09
CA ASP A 128 14.93 8.60 -27.84
C ASP A 128 14.72 10.01 -27.25
N GLU A 129 13.51 10.54 -27.36
CA GLU A 129 13.20 11.94 -27.03
C GLU A 129 12.11 12.10 -25.99
N MET A 130 11.30 11.07 -25.75
CA MET A 130 10.15 11.10 -24.85
C MET A 130 10.22 9.97 -23.84
N GLY A 131 9.81 10.26 -22.61
CA GLY A 131 9.75 9.27 -21.55
C GLY A 131 8.73 9.64 -20.47
N VAL A 132 8.61 8.74 -19.52
CA VAL A 132 7.75 8.89 -18.35
C VAL A 132 8.55 8.71 -17.07
N ILE A 133 8.16 9.41 -16.01
CA ILE A 133 8.59 9.13 -14.64
C ILE A 133 7.41 8.48 -13.93
N MET A 134 7.63 7.27 -13.43
CA MET A 134 6.63 6.49 -12.72
C MET A 134 6.71 6.73 -11.22
N LYS A 135 5.56 6.71 -10.56
CA LYS A 135 5.43 6.67 -9.11
C LYS A 135 4.75 5.37 -8.68
N TYR A 136 4.90 5.00 -7.42
CA TYR A 136 4.16 3.87 -6.87
C TYR A 136 2.67 4.22 -6.74
N PRO A 137 1.77 3.25 -6.98
CA PRO A 137 0.34 3.46 -6.78
C PRO A 137 0.06 3.81 -5.32
N SER A 138 -0.67 4.88 -5.12
CA SER A 138 -1.17 5.27 -3.80
C SER A 138 -2.37 4.41 -3.39
N TRP A 139 -2.74 4.49 -2.11
CA TRP A 139 -3.95 3.84 -1.61
C TRP A 139 -5.19 4.12 -2.46
N ASN A 140 -5.42 5.37 -2.81
CA ASN A 140 -6.62 5.76 -3.56
C ASN A 140 -6.60 5.24 -5.01
N GLU A 141 -5.44 5.19 -5.63
CA GLU A 141 -5.27 4.66 -6.99
C GLU A 141 -5.47 3.14 -7.02
N PHE A 142 -5.00 2.43 -6.01
CA PHE A 142 -5.13 0.98 -5.92
C PHE A 142 -6.57 0.52 -5.66
N ILE A 143 -7.31 1.21 -4.80
CA ILE A 143 -8.70 0.86 -4.45
C ILE A 143 -9.69 1.35 -5.48
N GLY A 144 -9.43 2.52 -6.11
CA GLY A 144 -10.26 3.03 -7.20
C GLY A 144 -10.38 2.07 -8.39
N GLY A 145 -9.37 1.22 -8.60
CA GLY A 145 -9.31 0.24 -9.68
C GLY A 145 -9.97 -1.12 -9.41
N SER A 146 -10.83 -1.27 -8.39
CA SER A 146 -11.54 -2.53 -8.08
C SER A 146 -10.66 -3.80 -7.97
N VAL A 147 -9.38 -3.64 -7.60
CA VAL A 147 -8.37 -4.72 -7.65
C VAL A 147 -8.44 -5.66 -6.43
N MET A 148 -9.20 -5.29 -5.39
CA MET A 148 -9.39 -6.19 -4.25
C MET A 148 -10.35 -7.33 -4.62
N GLY A 149 -9.80 -8.51 -4.78
CA GLY A 149 -10.59 -9.76 -4.91
C GLY A 149 -11.07 -10.12 -6.31
N LYS A 150 -10.85 -9.29 -7.33
CA LYS A 150 -11.20 -9.59 -8.73
C LYS A 150 -10.01 -9.36 -9.64
N SER A 151 -9.92 -10.13 -10.73
CA SER A 151 -8.97 -9.82 -11.80
C SER A 151 -9.35 -8.47 -12.41
N PRO A 152 -8.41 -7.50 -12.52
CA PRO A 152 -8.69 -6.18 -13.08
C PRO A 152 -9.12 -6.30 -14.55
N SER A 153 -10.08 -5.50 -14.97
CA SER A 153 -10.44 -5.34 -16.39
C SER A 153 -9.32 -4.58 -17.14
N ALA A 154 -9.38 -4.58 -18.47
CA ALA A 154 -8.43 -3.80 -19.27
C ALA A 154 -8.51 -2.30 -18.93
N ASP A 155 -9.71 -1.78 -18.72
CA ASP A 155 -9.92 -0.38 -18.35
C ASP A 155 -9.32 -0.07 -16.96
N ASP A 156 -9.49 -0.98 -15.98
CA ASP A 156 -8.88 -0.84 -14.64
C ASP A 156 -7.35 -0.79 -14.75
N ILE A 157 -6.75 -1.62 -15.61
CA ILE A 157 -5.30 -1.64 -15.81
C ILE A 157 -4.83 -0.30 -16.38
N VAL A 158 -5.49 0.23 -17.39
CA VAL A 158 -5.15 1.54 -17.99
C VAL A 158 -5.32 2.67 -16.97
N GLU A 159 -6.36 2.62 -16.14
CA GLU A 159 -6.59 3.61 -15.09
C GLU A 159 -5.49 3.56 -14.01
N ILE A 160 -5.08 2.36 -13.57
CA ILE A 160 -4.00 2.19 -12.61
C ILE A 160 -2.67 2.65 -13.21
N MET A 161 -2.37 2.24 -14.45
CA MET A 161 -1.12 2.65 -15.13
C MET A 161 -1.04 4.16 -15.25
N SER A 162 -2.12 4.82 -15.69
CA SER A 162 -2.17 6.29 -15.79
C SER A 162 -1.99 6.98 -14.44
N GLY A 163 -2.55 6.42 -13.37
CA GLY A 163 -2.39 6.90 -12.02
C GLY A 163 -0.95 6.76 -11.49
N CYS A 164 -0.19 5.77 -11.98
CA CYS A 164 1.21 5.58 -11.64
C CYS A 164 2.19 6.49 -12.41
N ILE A 165 1.72 7.29 -13.37
CA ILE A 165 2.56 8.29 -14.04
C ILE A 165 2.66 9.52 -13.14
N ASP A 166 3.87 9.93 -12.81
CA ASP A 166 4.16 11.18 -12.11
C ASP A 166 4.37 12.32 -13.10
N GLN A 167 5.17 12.07 -14.14
CA GLN A 167 5.47 13.03 -15.19
C GLN A 167 5.61 12.33 -16.55
N ILE A 168 5.21 13.02 -17.59
CA ILE A 168 5.57 12.73 -18.98
C ILE A 168 6.50 13.86 -19.43
N PHE A 169 7.55 13.55 -20.14
CA PHE A 169 8.48 14.55 -20.65
C PHE A 169 8.88 14.25 -22.10
N ASP A 170 9.08 15.30 -22.85
CA ASP A 170 9.71 15.27 -24.16
C ASP A 170 10.89 16.25 -24.21
N LYS A 171 11.37 16.62 -25.40
CA LYS A 171 12.50 17.57 -25.57
C LYS A 171 12.17 19.01 -25.16
N GLU A 172 10.90 19.38 -25.20
CA GLU A 172 10.48 20.78 -25.09
C GLU A 172 9.78 21.02 -23.75
N ASP A 173 8.97 20.05 -23.26
CA ASP A 173 8.09 20.24 -22.12
C ASP A 173 8.06 19.06 -21.13
N VAL A 174 7.57 19.37 -19.92
CA VAL A 174 7.27 18.38 -18.87
C VAL A 174 5.80 18.53 -18.47
N TYR A 175 5.07 17.44 -18.51
CA TYR A 175 3.66 17.34 -18.19
C TYR A 175 3.49 16.56 -16.89
N ASP A 176 2.94 17.20 -15.88
CA ASP A 176 2.72 16.63 -14.55
C ASP A 176 1.26 16.77 -14.09
N ASN A 177 0.95 16.28 -12.90
CA ASN A 177 -0.40 16.37 -12.32
C ASN A 177 -0.86 17.82 -12.03
N ALA A 178 0.00 18.82 -12.11
CA ALA A 178 -0.38 20.24 -11.96
C ALA A 178 -0.82 20.85 -13.30
N THR A 179 -0.29 20.34 -14.40
CA THR A 179 -0.51 20.86 -15.76
C THR A 179 -1.42 19.97 -16.61
N THR A 180 -1.59 18.69 -16.23
CA THR A 180 -2.27 17.66 -17.03
C THR A 180 -3.36 16.97 -16.22
N THR A 181 -4.52 16.76 -16.84
CA THR A 181 -5.65 16.08 -16.19
C THR A 181 -5.49 14.55 -16.22
N LYS A 182 -6.13 13.85 -15.27
CA LYS A 182 -6.18 12.37 -15.26
C LYS A 182 -6.66 11.80 -16.60
N LYS A 183 -7.63 12.46 -17.26
CA LYS A 183 -8.16 12.01 -18.54
C LYS A 183 -7.10 12.06 -19.65
N GLU A 184 -6.25 13.08 -19.65
CA GLU A 184 -5.15 13.21 -20.61
C GLU A 184 -4.07 12.15 -20.38
N PHE A 185 -3.75 11.81 -19.13
CA PHE A 185 -2.86 10.68 -18.81
C PHE A 185 -3.44 9.34 -19.30
N ILE A 186 -4.75 9.10 -19.14
CA ILE A 186 -5.42 7.91 -19.66
C ILE A 186 -5.30 7.87 -21.19
N GLN A 187 -5.63 8.96 -21.88
CA GLN A 187 -5.53 9.04 -23.35
C GLN A 187 -4.10 8.83 -23.84
N PHE A 188 -3.10 9.31 -23.09
CA PHE A 188 -1.70 9.07 -23.41
C PHE A 188 -1.37 7.58 -23.33
N VAL A 189 -1.76 6.90 -22.24
CA VAL A 189 -1.52 5.44 -22.08
C VAL A 189 -2.24 4.63 -23.16
N GLU A 190 -3.48 4.97 -23.50
CA GLU A 190 -4.24 4.33 -24.59
C GLU A 190 -3.60 4.53 -25.97
N GLY A 191 -2.86 5.60 -26.16
CA GLY A 191 -2.14 5.92 -27.40
C GLY A 191 -0.78 5.23 -27.55
N LEU A 192 -0.28 4.55 -26.52
CA LEU A 192 0.97 3.82 -26.61
C LEU A 192 0.81 2.55 -27.44
N THR A 193 1.80 2.27 -28.30
CA THR A 193 1.85 1.02 -29.05
C THR A 193 2.46 -0.10 -28.23
N ASN A 194 1.93 -1.33 -28.37
CA ASN A 194 2.48 -2.54 -27.78
C ASN A 194 3.86 -2.91 -28.34
#